data_077351e6d4502840ba359dbf2d4c9cf2
#
_entry.id   077351e6d4502840ba359dbf2d4c9cf2
#
_cell.length_a   1.000
_cell.length_b   1.000
_cell.length_c   1.000
_cell.angle_alpha   90.00
_cell.angle_beta   90.00
_cell.angle_gamma   90.00
#
_symmetry.space_group_name_H-M   'P 1'
#
loop_
_entity.id
_entity.type
_entity.pdbx_description
1 polymer ?
#
loop_
_entity_poly.entity_id
_entity_poly.type
_entity_poly.pdbx_seq_one_letter_code
_entity_poly.pdbx_strand_id
1 'polypeptide(L)'
;MLTEIFRLFPRQIAKGKISDDLLKALHHKADKAFTKKNTGDASSRLAGRLEQQVWFPLTDPIAQDLGKIFAESCGHWVQEAKTQWDEGTTKIWDEPFGIDVYELWFNRQLPGDFNPVHIHGGDFSGVLYLDVP
;
A
#
# COMPACT_ATOMS: atom_id res chain seq x y z
N MET A 1 -1.17 -2.35 15.85
CA MET A 1 -1.10 -3.34 14.74
C MET A 1 0.11 -4.23 14.94
N LEU A 2 0.00 -5.54 14.78
CA LEU A 2 1.17 -6.43 14.79
C LEU A 2 1.79 -6.42 13.40
N THR A 3 3.04 -5.97 13.29
CA THR A 3 3.77 -5.93 12.03
C THR A 3 4.92 -6.92 12.10
N GLU A 4 4.96 -7.83 11.14
CA GLU A 4 6.08 -8.75 10.95
C GLU A 4 6.99 -8.21 9.85
N ILE A 5 8.30 -8.24 10.07
CA ILE A 5 9.30 -7.73 9.13
C ILE A 5 10.15 -8.90 8.63
N PHE A 6 10.20 -9.04 7.32
CA PHE A 6 10.99 -10.06 6.63
C PHE A 6 12.07 -9.40 5.79
N ARG A 7 13.28 -9.96 5.82
CA ARG A 7 14.40 -9.53 4.99
C ARG A 7 14.58 -10.52 3.83
N LEU A 8 14.35 -10.03 2.61
CA LEU A 8 14.59 -10.79 1.39
C LEU A 8 15.64 -10.07 0.54
N PHE A 9 16.90 -10.54 0.55
CA PHE A 9 17.99 -10.04 -0.31
C PHE A 9 18.12 -8.51 -0.32
N PRO A 10 18.74 -7.93 0.58
CA PRO A 10 18.75 -6.67 1.31
C PRO A 10 17.44 -5.84 1.32
N ARG A 11 16.36 -6.33 0.75
CA ARG A 11 15.05 -5.66 0.81
C ARG A 11 14.23 -6.18 1.98
N GLN A 12 13.56 -5.29 2.67
CA GLN A 12 12.71 -5.62 3.81
C GLN A 12 11.25 -5.51 3.41
N ILE A 13 10.43 -6.41 3.94
CA ILE A 13 8.98 -6.41 3.76
C ILE A 13 8.35 -6.35 5.15
N ALA A 14 7.51 -5.34 5.38
CA ALA A 14 6.68 -5.28 6.57
C ALA A 14 5.29 -5.86 6.25
N LYS A 15 4.80 -6.74 7.11
CA LYS A 15 3.48 -7.36 7.00
C LYS A 15 2.68 -7.09 8.26
N GLY A 16 1.42 -6.70 8.11
CA GLY A 16 0.52 -6.43 9.22
C GLY A 16 -0.93 -6.77 8.86
N LYS A 17 -1.81 -6.64 9.85
CA LYS A 17 -3.26 -6.78 9.66
C LYS A 17 -3.95 -5.49 10.02
N ILE A 18 -4.98 -5.13 9.26
CA ILE A 18 -5.95 -4.10 9.62
C ILE A 18 -7.10 -4.70 10.43
N SER A 19 -7.92 -3.87 11.07
CA SER A 19 -9.11 -4.34 11.76
C SER A 19 -10.16 -4.87 10.78
N ASP A 20 -11.00 -5.80 11.26
CA ASP A 20 -12.08 -6.37 10.45
C ASP A 20 -13.10 -5.30 10.02
N ASP A 21 -13.32 -4.28 10.84
CA ASP A 21 -14.24 -3.19 10.51
C ASP A 21 -13.69 -2.32 9.38
N LEU A 22 -12.39 -2.00 9.40
CA LEU A 22 -11.75 -1.29 8.31
C LEU A 22 -11.73 -2.14 7.03
N LEU A 23 -11.47 -3.44 7.15
CA LEU A 23 -11.52 -4.37 6.02
C LEU A 23 -12.91 -4.39 5.36
N LYS A 24 -13.99 -4.51 6.13
CA LYS A 24 -15.37 -4.46 5.64
C LYS A 24 -15.69 -3.11 4.97
N ALA A 25 -15.25 -2.01 5.56
CA ALA A 25 -15.45 -0.69 5.00
C ALA A 25 -14.74 -0.52 3.65
N LEU A 26 -13.52 -1.04 3.51
CA LEU A 26 -12.75 -1.04 2.27
C LEU A 26 -13.38 -1.92 1.21
N HIS A 27 -13.88 -3.12 1.55
CA HIS A 27 -14.66 -3.95 0.62
C HIS A 27 -15.83 -3.19 0.04
N HIS A 28 -16.64 -2.56 0.91
CA HIS A 28 -17.79 -1.78 0.45
C HIS A 28 -17.41 -0.61 -0.47
N LYS A 29 -16.28 0.06 -0.20
CA LYS A 29 -15.76 1.12 -1.07
C LYS A 29 -15.29 0.57 -2.42
N ALA A 30 -14.57 -0.55 -2.42
CA ALA A 30 -14.10 -1.20 -3.63
C ALA A 30 -15.28 -1.62 -4.51
N ASP A 31 -16.29 -2.28 -3.96
CA ASP A 31 -17.48 -2.69 -4.70
C ASP A 31 -18.21 -1.49 -5.34
N LYS A 32 -18.37 -0.41 -4.58
CA LYS A 32 -18.94 0.82 -5.13
C LYS A 32 -18.08 1.42 -6.24
N ALA A 33 -16.76 1.42 -6.08
CA ALA A 33 -15.84 1.96 -7.07
C ALA A 33 -15.90 1.18 -8.38
N PHE A 34 -15.95 -0.14 -8.32
CA PHE A 34 -16.02 -0.99 -9.52
C PHE A 34 -17.41 -1.01 -10.21
N THR A 35 -18.48 -0.62 -9.51
CA THR A 35 -19.83 -0.56 -10.10
C THR A 35 -20.15 0.77 -10.79
N LYS A 36 -19.45 1.85 -10.45
CA LYS A 36 -19.67 3.16 -11.07
C LYS A 36 -19.06 3.22 -12.45
N LYS A 37 -19.87 3.43 -13.47
CA LYS A 37 -19.40 3.88 -14.80
C LYS A 37 -18.72 5.24 -14.63
N ASN A 38 -17.43 5.37 -14.99
CA ASN A 38 -16.62 6.59 -14.97
C ASN A 38 -15.92 6.96 -13.62
N THR A 39 -15.66 6.05 -12.73
CA THR A 39 -14.65 6.29 -11.69
C THR A 39 -13.28 6.13 -12.33
N GLY A 40 -12.48 7.18 -12.28
CA GLY A 40 -11.17 7.35 -12.91
C GLY A 40 -10.40 6.03 -13.13
N ASP A 41 -10.50 5.54 -14.36
CA ASP A 41 -9.78 4.34 -14.79
C ASP A 41 -8.28 4.61 -14.71
N ALA A 42 -7.58 3.86 -13.87
CA ALA A 42 -6.13 3.93 -13.72
C ALA A 42 -5.40 2.85 -14.54
N SER A 43 -6.15 1.99 -15.25
CA SER A 43 -5.58 0.86 -15.99
C SER A 43 -4.64 1.25 -17.13
N SER A 44 -4.78 2.46 -17.68
CA SER A 44 -3.92 2.98 -18.75
C SER A 44 -2.45 3.14 -18.35
N ARG A 45 -2.13 3.10 -17.06
CA ARG A 45 -0.76 3.18 -16.53
C ARG A 45 -0.12 1.82 -16.26
N LEU A 46 -0.85 0.73 -16.51
CA LEU A 46 -0.38 -0.62 -16.22
C LEU A 46 0.41 -1.20 -17.39
N ALA A 47 1.55 -1.78 -17.07
CA ALA A 47 2.33 -2.58 -18.03
C ALA A 47 1.74 -3.97 -18.24
N GLY A 48 0.83 -4.42 -17.35
CA GLY A 48 0.21 -5.74 -17.37
C GLY A 48 -1.22 -5.75 -17.88
N ARG A 49 -1.87 -6.88 -17.69
CA ARG A 49 -3.30 -7.05 -17.93
C ARG A 49 -4.02 -7.10 -16.60
N LEU A 50 -4.65 -5.99 -16.23
CA LEU A 50 -5.60 -5.91 -15.13
C LEU A 50 -6.91 -5.38 -15.70
N GLU A 51 -7.99 -6.10 -15.45
CA GLU A 51 -9.28 -5.75 -16.05
C GLU A 51 -9.89 -4.51 -15.41
N GLN A 52 -9.60 -4.30 -14.12
CA GLN A 52 -10.14 -3.15 -13.40
C GLN A 52 -9.13 -2.57 -12.40
N GLN A 53 -8.77 -1.33 -12.61
CA GLN A 53 -8.05 -0.51 -11.64
C GLN A 53 -8.76 0.83 -11.48
N VAL A 54 -9.09 1.20 -10.25
CA VAL A 54 -9.87 2.40 -9.95
C VAL A 54 -9.21 3.20 -8.84
N TRP A 55 -9.07 4.51 -9.06
CA TRP A 55 -8.53 5.42 -8.06
C TRP A 55 -9.38 5.44 -6.78
N PHE A 56 -8.71 5.40 -5.64
CA PHE A 56 -9.31 5.65 -4.34
C PHE A 56 -8.95 7.07 -3.90
N PRO A 57 -9.92 8.02 -3.84
CA PRO A 57 -9.62 9.40 -3.53
C PRO A 57 -9.03 9.57 -2.13
N LEU A 58 -7.89 10.24 -2.01
CA LEU A 58 -7.23 10.52 -0.73
C LEU A 58 -8.06 11.42 0.20
N THR A 59 -9.08 12.10 -0.33
CA THR A 59 -10.03 12.88 0.46
C THR A 59 -11.09 12.04 1.17
N ASP A 60 -11.19 10.75 0.84
CA ASP A 60 -12.10 9.84 1.54
C ASP A 60 -11.61 9.58 2.96
N PRO A 61 -12.46 9.67 4.00
CA PRO A 61 -12.05 9.44 5.39
C PRO A 61 -11.39 8.05 5.61
N ILE A 62 -11.86 7.01 4.92
CA ILE A 62 -11.29 5.67 5.04
C ILE A 62 -9.89 5.62 4.41
N ALA A 63 -9.66 6.36 3.31
CA ALA A 63 -8.33 6.50 2.72
C ALA A 63 -7.37 7.20 3.68
N GLN A 64 -7.85 8.23 4.40
CA GLN A 64 -7.05 8.93 5.40
C GLN A 64 -6.69 8.04 6.60
N ASP A 65 -7.64 7.22 7.08
CA ASP A 65 -7.37 6.28 8.16
C ASP A 65 -6.40 5.18 7.72
N LEU A 66 -6.53 4.68 6.51
CA LEU A 66 -5.57 3.76 5.91
C LEU A 66 -4.18 4.40 5.78
N GLY A 67 -4.13 5.66 5.37
CA GLY A 67 -2.88 6.44 5.29
C GLY A 67 -2.15 6.54 6.62
N LYS A 68 -2.88 6.79 7.73
CA LYS A 68 -2.30 6.79 9.09
C LYS A 68 -1.70 5.43 9.46
N ILE A 69 -2.42 4.34 9.17
CA ILE A 69 -1.95 2.98 9.42
C ILE A 69 -0.67 2.68 8.63
N PHE A 70 -0.61 3.09 7.37
CA PHE A 70 0.60 2.96 6.56
C PHE A 70 1.76 3.79 7.13
N ALA A 71 1.51 5.04 7.51
CA ALA A 71 2.52 5.91 8.10
C ALA A 71 3.10 5.32 9.39
N GLU A 72 2.25 4.81 10.30
CA GLU A 72 2.68 4.11 11.50
C GLU A 72 3.52 2.87 11.18
N SER A 73 3.09 2.09 10.19
CA SER A 73 3.81 0.88 9.76
C SER A 73 5.17 1.19 9.16
N CYS A 74 5.25 2.24 8.34
CA CYS A 74 6.51 2.71 7.77
C CYS A 74 7.43 3.27 8.86
N GLY A 75 6.90 4.02 9.82
CA GLY A 75 7.66 4.51 10.98
C GLY A 75 8.25 3.36 11.79
N HIS A 76 7.46 2.33 12.06
CA HIS A 76 7.95 1.12 12.74
C HIS A 76 9.04 0.40 11.93
N TRP A 77 8.83 0.25 10.62
CA TRP A 77 9.82 -0.33 9.72
C TRP A 77 11.14 0.44 9.75
N VAL A 78 11.10 1.77 9.72
CA VAL A 78 12.31 2.61 9.79
C VAL A 78 13.05 2.40 11.12
N GLN A 79 12.34 2.32 12.24
CA GLN A 79 12.97 2.07 13.52
C GLN A 79 13.67 0.71 13.57
N GLU A 80 13.03 -0.34 13.08
CA GLU A 80 13.63 -1.66 12.96
C GLU A 80 14.84 -1.67 12.00
N ALA A 81 14.74 -0.95 10.88
CA ALA A 81 15.86 -0.83 9.94
C ALA A 81 17.07 -0.17 10.58
N LYS A 82 16.87 0.87 11.41
CA LYS A 82 17.96 1.55 12.17
C LYS A 82 18.74 0.59 13.07
N THR A 83 18.09 -0.41 13.66
CA THR A 83 18.76 -1.38 14.54
C THR A 83 19.61 -2.40 13.79
N GLN A 84 19.42 -2.51 12.47
CA GLN A 84 20.00 -3.57 11.65
C GLN A 84 21.02 -3.08 10.62
N TRP A 85 21.11 -1.78 10.39
CA TRP A 85 22.04 -1.18 9.44
C TRP A 85 23.24 -0.56 10.15
N ASP A 86 24.40 -0.61 9.48
CA ASP A 86 25.62 0.01 10.00
C ASP A 86 25.45 1.51 10.22
N GLU A 87 26.14 2.06 11.22
CA GLU A 87 26.04 3.46 11.67
C GLU A 87 26.17 4.49 10.53
N GLY A 88 26.84 4.16 9.43
CA GLY A 88 26.98 5.04 8.28
C GLY A 88 25.72 5.25 7.46
N THR A 89 24.78 4.31 7.53
CA THR A 89 23.54 4.33 6.73
C THR A 89 22.36 4.92 7.50
N THR A 90 22.44 4.95 8.83
CA THR A 90 21.36 5.41 9.72
C THR A 90 21.23 6.92 9.81
N LYS A 91 22.25 7.69 9.45
CA LYS A 91 22.24 9.17 9.55
C LYS A 91 21.12 9.83 8.75
N ILE A 92 20.66 9.21 7.66
CA ILE A 92 19.57 9.73 6.83
C ILE A 92 18.23 9.74 7.58
N TRP A 93 18.10 8.88 8.60
CA TRP A 93 16.85 8.65 9.33
C TRP A 93 16.83 9.29 10.73
N ASP A 94 17.87 10.03 11.10
CA ASP A 94 17.96 10.68 12.42
C ASP A 94 17.12 11.97 12.50
N GLU A 95 16.80 12.56 11.36
CA GLU A 95 15.91 13.71 11.29
C GLU A 95 14.44 13.28 11.35
N PRO A 96 13.58 14.08 11.97
CA PRO A 96 12.14 13.84 11.93
C PRO A 96 11.63 13.81 10.47
N PHE A 97 10.90 12.77 10.13
CA PHE A 97 10.30 12.66 8.81
C PHE A 97 8.78 12.45 8.91
N GLY A 98 8.07 13.00 7.93
CA GLY A 98 6.65 12.74 7.71
C GLY A 98 6.47 11.72 6.59
N ILE A 99 5.38 11.00 6.63
CA ILE A 99 4.98 10.06 5.57
C ILE A 99 3.66 10.54 5.00
N ASP A 100 3.67 10.86 3.71
CA ASP A 100 2.49 11.22 2.96
C ASP A 100 2.12 10.11 1.99
N VAL A 101 0.85 9.70 2.01
CA VAL A 101 0.29 8.83 0.98
C VAL A 101 -0.18 9.70 -0.16
N TYR A 102 0.41 9.55 -1.34
CA TYR A 102 0.09 10.39 -2.50
C TYR A 102 -0.77 9.68 -3.55
N GLU A 103 -0.81 8.35 -3.55
CA GLU A 103 -1.63 7.55 -4.46
C GLU A 103 -2.25 6.33 -3.76
N LEU A 104 -3.54 6.12 -4.00
CA LEU A 104 -4.27 4.91 -3.61
C LEU A 104 -5.18 4.48 -4.74
N TRP A 105 -5.30 3.17 -4.94
CA TRP A 105 -6.21 2.58 -5.93
C TRP A 105 -6.67 1.19 -5.50
N PHE A 106 -7.81 0.78 -6.04
CA PHE A 106 -8.28 -0.60 -5.95
C PHE A 106 -7.94 -1.35 -7.22
N ASN A 107 -7.45 -2.57 -7.08
CA ASN A 107 -7.27 -3.53 -8.16
C ASN A 107 -8.24 -4.68 -7.97
N ARG A 108 -8.93 -5.07 -9.05
CA ARG A 108 -9.63 -6.34 -9.14
C ARG A 108 -8.90 -7.20 -10.17
N GLN A 109 -8.39 -8.33 -9.72
CA GLN A 109 -7.72 -9.31 -10.56
C GLN A 109 -8.64 -10.49 -10.83
N LEU A 110 -8.80 -10.84 -12.09
CA LEU A 110 -9.52 -12.02 -12.53
C LEU A 110 -8.54 -13.13 -12.93
N PRO A 111 -8.99 -14.40 -13.06
CA PRO A 111 -8.14 -15.48 -13.54
C PRO A 111 -7.50 -15.12 -14.89
N GLY A 112 -6.17 -15.16 -14.95
CA GLY A 112 -5.40 -14.76 -16.14
C GLY A 112 -4.93 -13.31 -16.16
N ASP A 113 -5.36 -12.49 -15.21
CA ASP A 113 -4.79 -11.15 -15.03
C ASP A 113 -3.40 -11.25 -14.41
N PHE A 114 -2.52 -10.37 -14.82
CA PHE A 114 -1.18 -10.27 -14.27
C PHE A 114 -0.67 -8.83 -14.28
N ASN A 115 0.18 -8.53 -13.31
CA ASN A 115 0.97 -7.32 -13.30
C ASN A 115 2.45 -7.73 -13.34
N PRO A 116 3.19 -7.40 -14.40
CA PRO A 116 4.60 -7.79 -14.50
C PRO A 116 5.45 -7.09 -13.46
N VAL A 117 6.69 -7.49 -13.34
CA VAL A 117 7.69 -6.78 -12.51
C VAL A 117 7.77 -5.33 -12.99
N HIS A 118 7.53 -4.41 -12.08
CA HIS A 118 7.51 -2.98 -12.33
C HIS A 118 8.07 -2.23 -11.12
N ILE A 119 8.28 -0.94 -11.27
CA ILE A 119 8.73 -0.05 -10.21
C ILE A 119 7.63 0.97 -9.90
N HIS A 120 7.59 1.39 -8.64
CA HIS A 120 6.78 2.52 -8.20
C HIS A 120 7.68 3.73 -7.91
N GLY A 121 7.13 4.93 -8.09
CA GLY A 121 7.69 6.12 -7.49
C GLY A 121 7.48 6.12 -5.97
N GLY A 122 8.21 6.98 -5.25
CA GLY A 122 8.11 7.09 -3.79
C GLY A 122 9.05 6.16 -3.04
N ASP A 123 9.15 6.42 -1.73
CA ASP A 123 10.06 5.71 -0.84
C ASP A 123 9.47 4.39 -0.34
N PHE A 124 8.14 4.33 -0.25
CA PHE A 124 7.40 3.16 0.21
C PHE A 124 6.28 2.81 -0.77
N SER A 125 6.07 1.52 -0.94
CA SER A 125 4.95 0.96 -1.67
C SER A 125 4.36 -0.20 -0.87
N GLY A 126 3.04 -0.34 -0.90
CA GLY A 126 2.35 -1.40 -0.17
C GLY A 126 1.17 -1.97 -0.93
N VAL A 127 0.80 -3.19 -0.57
CA VAL A 127 -0.40 -3.88 -1.07
C VAL A 127 -1.22 -4.32 0.13
N LEU A 128 -2.50 -3.99 0.10
CA LEU A 128 -3.49 -4.49 1.03
C LEU A 128 -4.40 -5.48 0.30
N TYR A 129 -4.38 -6.72 0.72
CA TYR A 129 -5.28 -7.75 0.20
C TYR A 129 -6.63 -7.62 0.90
N LEU A 130 -7.66 -7.27 0.15
CA LEU A 130 -9.04 -7.25 0.65
C LEU A 130 -9.67 -8.62 0.59
N ASP A 131 -9.42 -9.33 -0.51
CA ASP A 131 -9.91 -10.69 -0.75
C ASP A 131 -8.79 -11.49 -1.42
N VAL A 132 -8.67 -12.75 -1.05
CA VAL A 132 -7.70 -13.69 -1.61
C VAL A 132 -8.45 -14.98 -1.89
N PRO A 133 -8.42 -15.49 -3.12
CA PRO A 133 -9.11 -16.73 -3.47
C PRO A 133 -8.53 -17.96 -2.77
#